data_e9f710f4640f799b765330e314789899
#
_entry.id   e9f710f4640f799b765330e314789899
#
_cell.length_a   1.000
_cell.length_b   1.000
_cell.length_c   1.000
_cell.angle_alpha   90.00
_cell.angle_beta   90.00
_cell.angle_gamma   90.00
#
_symmetry.space_group_name_H-M   'P 1'
#
loop_
_entity.id
_entity.type
_entity.pdbx_description
1 polymer ?
#
loop_
_entity_poly.entity_id
_entity_poly.type
_entity_poly.pdbx_seq_one_letter_code
_entity_poly.pdbx_strand_id
1 'polypeptide(L)' 'MSVKARLDALKERHAALESRITDEDQRPRPDSETLTRLKIEKLRVKEEMERLRTQAE' A
#
# COMPACT_ATOMS: atom_id res chain seq x y z
N MET A 1 14.46 14.90 -0.57
CA MET A 1 13.01 14.78 -0.66
C MET A 1 12.36 15.19 0.64
N SER A 2 11.30 15.96 0.58
CA SER A 2 10.59 16.37 1.79
C SER A 2 9.74 15.20 2.32
N VAL A 3 9.41 15.27 3.61
CA VAL A 3 8.52 14.27 4.23
C VAL A 3 7.17 14.27 3.53
N LYS A 4 6.65 15.45 3.16
CA LYS A 4 5.38 15.56 2.46
C LYS A 4 5.42 14.85 1.10
N ALA A 5 6.47 15.07 0.32
CA ALA A 5 6.61 14.42 -0.98
C ALA A 5 6.68 12.89 -0.84
N ARG A 6 7.38 12.43 0.17
CA ARG A 6 7.47 10.99 0.44
C ARG A 6 6.13 10.41 0.87
N LEU A 7 5.39 11.13 1.73
CA LEU A 7 4.05 10.71 2.13
C LEU A 7 3.11 10.63 0.93
N ASP A 8 3.16 11.62 0.05
CA ASP A 8 2.31 11.63 -1.15
C ASP A 8 2.63 10.43 -2.05
N ALA A 9 3.91 10.12 -2.23
CA ALA A 9 4.32 8.96 -3.02
C ALA A 9 3.82 7.65 -2.39
N LEU A 10 3.90 7.54 -1.06
CA LEU A 10 3.41 6.36 -0.34
C LEU A 10 1.89 6.23 -0.42
N LYS A 11 1.18 7.34 -0.36
CA LYS A 11 -0.29 7.34 -0.54
C LYS A 11 -0.68 6.82 -1.92
N GLU A 12 0.02 7.26 -2.96
CA GLU A 12 -0.22 6.78 -4.32
C GLU A 12 0.05 5.28 -4.43
N ARG A 13 1.15 4.82 -3.83
CA ARG A 13 1.48 3.40 -3.83
C ARG A 13 0.43 2.58 -3.08
N HIS A 14 -0.04 3.10 -1.95
CA HIS A 14 -1.10 2.45 -1.16
C HIS A 14 -2.37 2.29 -1.98
N ALA A 15 -2.79 3.35 -2.68
CA ALA A 15 -3.97 3.31 -3.53
C ALA A 15 -3.80 2.32 -4.69
N ALA A 16 -2.62 2.28 -5.30
CA ALA A 16 -2.32 1.33 -6.38
C ALA A 16 -2.38 -0.11 -5.88
N LEU A 17 -1.87 -0.37 -4.68
CA LEU A 17 -1.93 -1.70 -4.09
C LEU A 17 -3.37 -2.12 -3.76
N GLU A 18 -4.18 -1.20 -3.25
CA GLU A 18 -5.60 -1.48 -3.00
C GLU A 18 -6.32 -1.85 -4.29
N SER A 19 -6.06 -1.13 -5.37
CA SER A 19 -6.65 -1.40 -6.66
C SER A 19 -6.26 -2.80 -7.16
N ARG A 20 -4.98 -3.16 -7.03
CA ARG A 20 -4.50 -4.48 -7.41
C ARG A 20 -5.13 -5.60 -6.59
N ILE A 21 -5.29 -5.38 -5.29
CA ILE A 21 -5.94 -6.35 -4.41
C ILE A 21 -7.37 -6.58 -4.85
N THR A 22 -8.10 -5.49 -5.12
CA THR A 22 -9.49 -5.56 -5.58
C THR A 22 -9.59 -6.33 -6.90
N ASP A 23 -8.71 -6.00 -7.86
CA ASP A 23 -8.70 -6.67 -9.16
C ASP A 23 -8.43 -8.17 -9.02
N GLU A 24 -7.46 -8.54 -8.21
CA GLU A 24 -7.13 -9.95 -8.00
C GLU A 24 -8.27 -10.69 -7.31
N ASP A 25 -8.88 -10.06 -6.32
CA ASP A 25 -9.97 -10.65 -5.56
C ASP A 25 -11.23 -10.87 -6.41
N GLN A 26 -11.41 -10.06 -7.46
CA GLN A 26 -12.56 -10.17 -8.36
C GLN A 26 -12.37 -11.19 -9.48
N ARG A 27 -11.20 -11.75 -9.61
CA ARG A 27 -10.96 -12.79 -10.64
C ARG A 27 -11.73 -14.06 -10.30
N PRO A 28 -12.14 -14.84 -11.32
CA PRO A 28 -12.84 -16.11 -11.08
C PRO A 28 -12.04 -17.08 -10.21
N ARG A 29 -10.72 -17.03 -10.31
CA ARG A 29 -9.82 -17.82 -9.47
C ARG A 29 -8.75 -16.91 -8.89
N PRO A 30 -9.04 -16.24 -7.77
CA PRO A 30 -8.05 -15.39 -7.13
C PRO A 30 -6.83 -16.19 -6.71
N ASP A 31 -5.64 -15.65 -6.97
CA ASP A 31 -4.40 -16.26 -6.53
C ASP A 31 -4.14 -15.82 -5.09
N SER A 32 -4.29 -16.75 -4.14
CA SER A 32 -4.13 -16.43 -2.72
C SER A 32 -2.70 -16.01 -2.38
N GLU A 33 -1.71 -16.55 -3.07
CA GLU A 33 -0.32 -16.14 -2.87
C GLU A 33 -0.09 -14.69 -3.28
N THR A 34 -0.60 -14.32 -4.45
CA THR A 34 -0.53 -12.94 -4.93
C THR A 34 -1.27 -11.99 -3.99
N LEU A 35 -2.46 -12.37 -3.55
CA LEU A 35 -3.24 -11.57 -2.59
C LEU A 35 -2.48 -11.35 -1.29
N THR A 36 -1.87 -12.40 -0.77
CA THR A 36 -1.09 -12.31 0.46
C THR A 36 0.08 -11.34 0.31
N ARG A 37 0.82 -11.43 -0.79
CA ARG A 37 1.93 -10.53 -1.07
C ARG A 37 1.48 -9.07 -1.16
N LEU A 38 0.40 -8.83 -1.88
CA LEU A 38 -0.14 -7.49 -2.05
C LEU A 38 -0.59 -6.90 -0.71
N LYS A 39 -1.23 -7.71 0.12
CA LYS A 39 -1.69 -7.28 1.44
C LYS A 39 -0.53 -6.96 2.38
N ILE A 40 0.53 -7.78 2.34
CA ILE A 40 1.74 -7.52 3.13
C ILE A 40 2.40 -6.23 2.68
N GLU A 41 2.53 -6.02 1.38
CA GLU A 41 3.13 -4.81 0.84
C GLU A 41 2.32 -3.58 1.21
N LYS A 42 1.00 -3.67 1.11
CA LYS A 42 0.09 -2.60 1.52
C LYS A 42 0.28 -2.24 3.00
N LEU A 43 0.39 -3.25 3.84
CA LEU A 43 0.61 -3.04 5.27
C LEU A 43 1.92 -2.32 5.56
N ARG A 44 3.00 -2.73 4.87
CA ARG A 44 4.30 -2.08 5.01
C ARG A 44 4.27 -0.61 4.61
N VAL A 45 3.58 -0.32 3.50
CA VAL A 45 3.41 1.05 3.04
C VAL A 45 2.65 1.87 4.07
N LYS A 46 1.58 1.30 4.62
CA LYS A 46 0.78 1.96 5.65
C LYS A 46 1.60 2.27 6.90
N GLU A 47 2.38 1.30 7.36
CA GLU A 47 3.25 1.49 8.52
C GLU A 47 4.28 2.59 8.29
N GLU A 48 4.86 2.64 7.10
CA GLU A 48 5.81 3.68 6.76
C GLU A 48 5.16 5.06 6.72
N MET A 49 3.94 5.16 6.19
CA MET A 49 3.19 6.40 6.22
C MET A 49 2.94 6.90 7.64
N GLU A 50 2.54 6.00 8.54
CA GLU A 50 2.30 6.35 9.92
C GLU A 50 3.57 6.81 10.62
N ARG A 51 4.68 6.13 10.34
CA ARG A 51 5.98 6.50 10.91
C ARG A 51 6.41 7.90 10.46
N LEU A 52 6.25 8.20 9.17
CA LEU A 52 6.57 9.52 8.64
C LEU A 52 5.65 10.60 9.20
N ARG A 53 4.39 10.28 9.38
CA ARG A 53 3.41 11.19 9.97
C ARG A 53 3.82 11.59 11.39
N THR A 54 4.25 10.62 12.18
CA THR A 54 4.73 10.85 13.53
C THR A 54 5.98 11.73 13.54
N GLN A 55 6.89 11.51 12.59
CA GLN A 55 8.10 12.31 12.48
C GLN A 55 7.82 13.77 12.06
N ALA A 56 6.75 13.95 11.28
CA ALA A 56 6.40 15.27 10.78
C ALA A 56 5.76 16.16 11.85
N GLU A 57 5.24 15.57 12.91
CA GLU A 57 4.69 16.30 14.05
C GLU A 57 5.79 16.68 15.04
#